data_7c331ed8f6e7dedce7d33c53c4c56219
#
_entry.id   7c331ed8f6e7dedce7d33c53c4c56219
#
_cell.length_a   1.000
_cell.length_b   1.000
_cell.length_c   1.000
_cell.angle_alpha   90.00
_cell.angle_beta   90.00
_cell.angle_gamma   90.00
#
_symmetry.space_group_name_H-M   'P 1'
#
loop_
_entity.id
_entity.type
_entity.pdbx_description
1 polymer ?
#
loop_
_entity_poly.entity_id
_entity_poly.type
_entity_poly.pdbx_seq_one_letter_code
_entity_poly.pdbx_strand_id
1 'polypeptide(L)'
;MGLLSQKDIKPFVQQAFVHGKMEGNVFHASEVCLRMLEDSKNQDDPKLGRYLFIGDSISGNYDKALRTALMGKLNIYHPPTNCGPVRKGVENIVQWLGAYDQPGLDWDVISFNFGQWDSANTKARYQDDLEKVIAELKKTKAKLIFVTTTPIPGGYPPPGELGPENKATGRVQKTMERFINPWALEVMSRHPEIEICDQHALISNEKFYATWLKKAGFHKKGENNPNGDLHIGGLLGEPVGRQLARKVLDVLGREDEPLSPHGLVSNDLDPRRQRSATKDIDVDDFSDLLESDQRLRKYRR
;
A
#
# COMPACT_ATOMS: atom_id res chain seq x y z
N MET A 1 0.78 -12.99 19.87
CA MET A 1 2.03 -13.12 19.08
C MET A 1 2.25 -14.59 18.82
N GLY A 2 2.30 -14.98 17.54
CA GLY A 2 2.70 -16.35 17.17
C GLY A 2 4.22 -16.50 17.31
N LEU A 3 4.65 -17.64 17.87
CA LEU A 3 6.06 -18.02 17.92
C LEU A 3 6.35 -18.90 16.71
N LEU A 4 7.24 -18.46 15.83
CA LEU A 4 7.70 -19.23 14.70
C LEU A 4 9.11 -19.71 14.95
N SER A 5 9.40 -20.96 14.63
CA SER A 5 10.76 -21.48 14.71
C SER A 5 11.66 -20.87 13.61
N GLN A 6 12.95 -20.82 13.81
CA GLN A 6 13.90 -20.40 12.78
C GLN A 6 13.75 -21.19 11.46
N LYS A 7 13.35 -22.46 11.55
CA LYS A 7 13.16 -23.32 10.40
C LYS A 7 11.96 -22.89 9.57
N ASP A 8 10.87 -22.44 10.22
CA ASP A 8 9.64 -22.02 9.55
C ASP A 8 9.79 -20.67 8.85
N ILE A 9 10.65 -19.80 9.41
CA ILE A 9 10.85 -18.44 8.87
C ILE A 9 12.14 -18.31 8.04
N LYS A 10 12.98 -19.33 7.98
CA LYS A 10 14.26 -19.26 7.28
C LYS A 10 14.16 -18.75 5.82
N PRO A 11 13.15 -19.09 5.01
CA PRO A 11 12.95 -18.50 3.69
C PRO A 11 12.62 -17.01 3.73
N PHE A 12 12.11 -16.50 4.86
CA PHE A 12 11.61 -15.14 5.04
C PHE A 12 12.51 -14.29 5.94
N VAL A 13 13.48 -14.90 6.64
CA VAL A 13 14.27 -14.27 7.71
C VAL A 13 14.98 -12.99 7.26
N GLN A 14 15.59 -12.98 6.10
CA GLN A 14 16.27 -11.77 5.62
C GLN A 14 15.32 -10.63 5.28
N GLN A 15 14.04 -10.93 5.05
CA GLN A 15 13.02 -9.96 4.65
C GLN A 15 12.08 -9.59 5.80
N ALA A 16 11.88 -10.48 6.76
CA ALA A 16 11.01 -10.29 7.92
C ALA A 16 11.66 -9.48 9.06
N PHE A 17 12.97 -9.25 9.04
CA PHE A 17 13.69 -8.51 10.09
C PHE A 17 13.19 -7.08 10.30
N VAL A 18 12.58 -6.48 9.30
CA VAL A 18 12.00 -5.11 9.41
C VAL A 18 10.78 -5.09 10.34
N HIS A 19 10.11 -6.24 10.55
CA HIS A 19 8.82 -6.33 11.23
C HIS A 19 8.79 -7.31 12.41
N GLY A 20 9.94 -7.78 12.86
CA GLY A 20 10.06 -8.67 13.99
C GLY A 20 11.39 -8.53 14.72
N LYS A 21 11.56 -9.22 15.81
CA LYS A 21 12.82 -9.27 16.57
C LYS A 21 13.17 -10.70 16.97
N MET A 22 14.46 -10.97 17.10
CA MET A 22 14.96 -12.21 17.66
C MET A 22 15.16 -12.09 19.18
N GLU A 23 14.72 -13.09 19.91
CA GLU A 23 15.04 -13.27 21.31
C GLU A 23 15.61 -14.68 21.49
N GLY A 24 16.93 -14.79 21.63
CA GLY A 24 17.63 -16.06 21.56
C GLY A 24 17.45 -16.74 20.20
N ASN A 25 16.92 -17.96 20.19
CA ASN A 25 16.64 -18.73 18.98
C ASN A 25 15.18 -18.59 18.49
N VAL A 26 14.40 -17.68 19.08
CA VAL A 26 12.98 -17.49 18.75
C VAL A 26 12.80 -16.15 18.05
N PHE A 27 12.12 -16.17 16.91
CA PHE A 27 11.71 -14.98 16.19
C PHE A 27 10.30 -14.56 16.60
N HIS A 28 10.17 -13.36 17.14
CA HIS A 28 8.89 -12.74 17.47
C HIS A 28 8.42 -11.89 16.28
N ALA A 29 7.59 -12.48 15.44
CA ALA A 29 7.05 -11.80 14.28
C ALA A 29 6.06 -10.70 14.68
N SER A 30 6.14 -9.57 13.97
CA SER A 30 5.10 -8.54 14.06
C SER A 30 3.76 -9.06 13.48
N GLU A 31 2.66 -8.40 13.82
CA GLU A 31 1.34 -8.72 13.26
C GLU A 31 1.32 -8.66 11.73
N VAL A 32 2.07 -7.72 11.14
CA VAL A 32 2.20 -7.61 9.67
C VAL A 32 2.90 -8.82 9.09
N CYS A 33 4.00 -9.24 9.70
CA CYS A 33 4.75 -10.42 9.26
C CYS A 33 3.90 -11.70 9.38
N LEU A 34 3.16 -11.85 10.47
CA LEU A 34 2.26 -13.00 10.66
C LEU A 34 1.17 -13.05 9.59
N ARG A 35 0.54 -11.91 9.28
CA ARG A 35 -0.47 -11.85 8.21
C ARG A 35 0.11 -12.21 6.84
N MET A 36 1.30 -11.70 6.49
CA MET A 36 1.99 -12.08 5.25
C MET A 36 2.25 -13.59 5.17
N LEU A 37 2.58 -14.23 6.29
CA LEU A 37 2.79 -15.67 6.36
C LEU A 37 1.47 -16.46 6.27
N GLU A 38 0.40 -15.95 6.88
CA GLU A 38 -0.93 -16.54 6.79
C GLU A 38 -1.46 -16.52 5.36
N ASP A 39 -1.32 -15.41 4.65
CA ASP A 39 -1.71 -15.28 3.25
C ASP A 39 -1.04 -16.33 2.36
N SER A 40 0.23 -16.63 2.61
CA SER A 40 0.96 -17.64 1.84
C SER A 40 0.50 -19.09 2.10
N LYS A 41 -0.32 -19.31 3.15
CA LYS A 41 -0.84 -20.63 3.55
C LYS A 41 -2.32 -20.78 3.29
N ASN A 42 -3.04 -19.68 2.98
CA ASN A 42 -4.47 -19.73 2.74
C ASN A 42 -4.78 -20.57 1.50
N GLN A 43 -5.81 -21.40 1.62
CA GLN A 43 -6.37 -22.08 0.48
C GLN A 43 -7.33 -21.12 -0.23
N ASP A 44 -7.17 -20.99 -1.55
CA ASP A 44 -8.09 -20.21 -2.38
C ASP A 44 -9.51 -20.77 -2.30
N ASP A 45 -10.50 -19.89 -2.25
CA ASP A 45 -11.86 -20.25 -2.65
C ASP A 45 -11.86 -20.34 -4.19
N PRO A 46 -12.09 -21.53 -4.79
CA PRO A 46 -12.01 -21.71 -6.24
C PRO A 46 -13.08 -20.95 -7.03
N LYS A 47 -14.07 -20.36 -6.32
CA LYS A 47 -15.12 -19.54 -6.94
C LYS A 47 -14.71 -18.07 -7.06
N LEU A 48 -13.63 -17.67 -6.41
CA LEU A 48 -13.16 -16.29 -6.37
C LEU A 48 -11.91 -16.12 -7.22
N GLY A 49 -11.83 -14.99 -7.90
CA GLY A 49 -10.62 -14.56 -8.58
C GLY A 49 -9.48 -14.25 -7.61
N ARG A 50 -8.26 -14.10 -8.12
CA ARG A 50 -7.04 -13.87 -7.34
C ARG A 50 -6.51 -12.46 -7.54
N TYR A 51 -6.27 -11.78 -6.43
CA TYR A 51 -5.72 -10.43 -6.38
C TYR A 51 -4.40 -10.40 -5.61
N LEU A 52 -3.34 -9.92 -6.24
CA LEU A 52 -2.04 -9.66 -5.62
C LEU A 52 -1.83 -8.16 -5.46
N PHE A 53 -1.52 -7.69 -4.26
CA PHE A 53 -1.04 -6.33 -4.07
C PHE A 53 0.43 -6.33 -3.61
N ILE A 54 1.24 -5.53 -4.30
CA ILE A 54 2.69 -5.42 -4.09
C ILE A 54 2.97 -4.01 -3.56
N GLY A 55 3.52 -3.92 -2.36
CA GLY A 55 3.82 -2.63 -1.75
C GLY A 55 4.70 -2.75 -0.52
N ASP A 56 5.06 -1.62 0.03
CA ASP A 56 5.89 -1.50 1.22
C ASP A 56 5.07 -1.45 2.53
N SER A 57 5.64 -0.92 3.60
CA SER A 57 4.97 -0.78 4.90
C SER A 57 3.70 0.08 4.86
N ILE A 58 3.55 0.98 3.89
CA ILE A 58 2.32 1.76 3.72
C ILE A 58 1.19 0.84 3.28
N SER A 59 1.44 -0.12 2.39
CA SER A 59 0.44 -1.12 2.02
C SER A 59 -0.02 -1.95 3.22
N GLY A 60 0.89 -2.27 4.14
CA GLY A 60 0.54 -2.92 5.41
C GLY A 60 -0.38 -2.09 6.31
N ASN A 61 -0.38 -0.76 6.18
CA ASN A 61 -1.25 0.11 6.99
C ASN A 61 -2.72 0.07 6.54
N TYR A 62 -2.99 -0.16 5.26
CA TYR A 62 -4.35 -0.25 4.74
C TYR A 62 -4.77 -1.69 4.37
N ASP A 63 -3.89 -2.66 4.53
CA ASP A 63 -4.14 -4.08 4.22
C ASP A 63 -5.45 -4.60 4.83
N LYS A 64 -5.66 -4.36 6.12
CA LYS A 64 -6.88 -4.80 6.82
C LYS A 64 -8.14 -4.20 6.18
N ALA A 65 -8.13 -2.91 5.88
CA ALA A 65 -9.28 -2.23 5.26
C ALA A 65 -9.54 -2.75 3.84
N LEU A 66 -8.47 -2.96 3.06
CA LEU A 66 -8.54 -3.53 1.72
C LEU A 66 -9.17 -4.92 1.74
N ARG A 67 -8.67 -5.82 2.61
CA ARG A 67 -9.20 -7.18 2.77
C ARG A 67 -10.64 -7.20 3.25
N THR A 68 -10.99 -6.33 4.22
CA THR A 68 -12.37 -6.21 4.69
C THR A 68 -13.29 -5.78 3.56
N ALA A 69 -12.91 -4.77 2.79
CA ALA A 69 -13.72 -4.24 1.68
C ALA A 69 -13.96 -5.27 0.56
N LEU A 70 -12.99 -6.15 0.32
CA LEU A 70 -13.04 -7.19 -0.72
C LEU A 70 -13.39 -8.58 -0.18
N MET A 71 -13.79 -8.70 1.08
CA MET A 71 -14.14 -9.99 1.70
C MET A 71 -15.22 -10.74 0.91
N GLY A 72 -14.96 -12.02 0.60
CA GLY A 72 -15.86 -12.88 -0.18
C GLY A 72 -15.96 -12.51 -1.67
N LYS A 73 -15.07 -11.63 -2.18
CA LYS A 73 -15.06 -11.17 -3.57
C LYS A 73 -13.84 -11.61 -4.35
N LEU A 74 -12.70 -11.74 -3.66
CA LEU A 74 -11.40 -12.12 -4.22
C LEU A 74 -10.58 -12.88 -3.17
N ASN A 75 -9.72 -13.78 -3.65
CA ASN A 75 -8.59 -14.32 -2.89
C ASN A 75 -7.47 -13.28 -2.92
N ILE A 76 -7.05 -12.78 -1.75
CA ILE A 76 -6.18 -11.61 -1.66
C ILE A 76 -4.80 -12.00 -1.13
N TYR A 77 -3.77 -11.65 -1.87
CA TYR A 77 -2.39 -11.99 -1.59
C TYR A 77 -1.50 -10.75 -1.48
N HIS A 78 -0.50 -10.84 -0.63
CA HIS A 78 0.62 -9.91 -0.56
C HIS A 78 1.92 -10.71 -0.49
N PRO A 79 3.01 -10.30 -1.16
CA PRO A 79 4.30 -10.97 -0.99
C PRO A 79 4.65 -11.04 0.50
N PRO A 80 5.21 -12.17 0.99
CA PRO A 80 5.51 -12.36 2.42
C PRO A 80 6.71 -11.51 2.88
N THR A 81 6.75 -10.25 2.45
CA THR A 81 7.83 -9.30 2.71
C THR A 81 7.38 -7.86 2.51
N ASN A 82 8.09 -6.90 3.11
CA ASN A 82 8.05 -5.52 2.66
C ASN A 82 8.72 -5.42 1.29
N CYS A 83 7.98 -5.00 0.25
CA CYS A 83 8.49 -4.98 -1.12
C CYS A 83 9.56 -3.89 -1.36
N GLY A 84 9.64 -2.88 -0.50
CA GLY A 84 10.72 -1.90 -0.45
C GLY A 84 10.87 -1.07 -1.73
N PRO A 85 12.14 -0.76 -2.13
CA PRO A 85 12.41 0.03 -3.34
C PRO A 85 12.12 -0.78 -4.62
N VAL A 86 11.92 -0.06 -5.74
CA VAL A 86 11.69 -0.67 -7.06
C VAL A 86 12.78 -1.66 -7.45
N ARG A 87 14.03 -1.42 -7.07
CA ARG A 87 15.15 -2.34 -7.28
C ARG A 87 14.91 -3.71 -6.67
N LYS A 88 14.34 -3.76 -5.45
CA LYS A 88 13.95 -5.02 -4.81
C LYS A 88 12.83 -5.71 -5.61
N GLY A 89 11.94 -4.92 -6.23
CA GLY A 89 10.96 -5.43 -7.19
C GLY A 89 11.63 -6.15 -8.34
N VAL A 90 12.60 -5.53 -9.01
CA VAL A 90 13.37 -6.17 -10.11
C VAL A 90 13.98 -7.50 -9.68
N GLU A 91 14.51 -7.57 -8.47
CA GLU A 91 15.21 -8.76 -7.97
C GLU A 91 14.28 -9.91 -7.55
N ASN A 92 13.02 -9.60 -7.22
CA ASN A 92 12.13 -10.58 -6.56
C ASN A 92 10.77 -10.76 -7.26
N ILE A 93 10.45 -9.96 -8.29
CA ILE A 93 9.11 -9.97 -8.88
C ILE A 93 8.66 -11.35 -9.34
N VAL A 94 9.55 -12.13 -9.95
CA VAL A 94 9.24 -13.50 -10.42
C VAL A 94 8.83 -14.40 -9.25
N GLN A 95 9.49 -14.27 -8.09
CA GLN A 95 9.14 -15.06 -6.90
C GLN A 95 7.81 -14.60 -6.30
N TRP A 96 7.53 -13.28 -6.32
CA TRP A 96 6.28 -12.73 -5.81
C TRP A 96 5.08 -13.13 -6.67
N LEU A 97 5.27 -13.27 -7.97
CA LEU A 97 4.23 -13.73 -8.88
C LEU A 97 3.91 -15.23 -8.72
N GLY A 98 4.87 -16.02 -8.24
CA GLY A 98 4.68 -17.45 -8.05
C GLY A 98 4.46 -18.20 -9.36
N ALA A 99 3.65 -19.24 -9.33
CA ALA A 99 3.37 -20.12 -10.47
C ALA A 99 2.17 -19.65 -11.30
N TYR A 100 2.10 -18.37 -11.63
CA TYR A 100 0.99 -17.74 -12.36
C TYR A 100 0.74 -18.28 -13.76
N ASP A 101 1.67 -19.02 -14.31
CA ASP A 101 1.59 -19.71 -15.61
C ASP A 101 0.94 -21.09 -15.52
N GLN A 102 0.63 -21.56 -14.32
CA GLN A 102 -0.03 -22.83 -14.08
C GLN A 102 -1.56 -22.65 -14.00
N PRO A 103 -2.34 -23.59 -14.54
CA PRO A 103 -3.78 -23.55 -14.43
C PRO A 103 -4.27 -23.43 -12.97
N GLY A 104 -5.12 -22.45 -12.71
CA GLY A 104 -5.67 -22.20 -11.37
C GLY A 104 -4.74 -21.46 -10.41
N LEU A 105 -3.57 -20.98 -10.88
CA LEU A 105 -2.62 -20.18 -10.10
C LEU A 105 -2.36 -18.80 -10.73
N ASP A 106 -3.13 -18.42 -11.72
CA ASP A 106 -3.10 -17.13 -12.41
C ASP A 106 -3.66 -15.98 -11.54
N TRP A 107 -3.32 -14.75 -11.90
CA TRP A 107 -3.78 -13.53 -11.26
C TRP A 107 -4.83 -12.83 -12.14
N ASP A 108 -5.95 -12.41 -11.55
CA ASP A 108 -6.94 -11.57 -12.24
C ASP A 108 -6.56 -10.09 -12.17
N VAL A 109 -6.07 -9.65 -11.00
CA VAL A 109 -5.62 -8.28 -10.77
C VAL A 109 -4.30 -8.27 -10.01
N ILE A 110 -3.43 -7.34 -10.37
CA ILE A 110 -2.24 -7.02 -9.59
C ILE A 110 -2.17 -5.51 -9.40
N SER A 111 -2.11 -5.05 -8.14
CA SER A 111 -1.73 -3.67 -7.85
C SER A 111 -0.29 -3.59 -7.35
N PHE A 112 0.41 -2.51 -7.69
CA PHE A 112 1.81 -2.33 -7.29
C PHE A 112 2.14 -0.87 -7.00
N ASN A 113 3.01 -0.68 -5.99
CA ASN A 113 3.55 0.60 -5.59
C ASN A 113 5.04 0.48 -5.28
N PHE A 114 5.82 1.43 -5.77
CA PHE A 114 7.22 1.64 -5.40
C PHE A 114 7.47 3.14 -5.30
N GLY A 115 8.03 3.60 -4.20
CA GLY A 115 8.30 5.03 -4.09
C GLY A 115 8.87 5.49 -2.75
N GLN A 116 8.29 5.14 -1.62
CA GLN A 116 8.78 5.62 -0.32
C GLN A 116 10.26 5.26 -0.09
N TRP A 117 10.70 4.13 -0.59
CA TRP A 117 12.08 3.65 -0.49
C TRP A 117 12.99 4.13 -1.63
N ASP A 118 12.42 4.84 -2.62
CA ASP A 118 13.13 5.33 -3.81
C ASP A 118 13.47 6.82 -3.72
N SER A 119 13.26 7.46 -2.57
CA SER A 119 13.46 8.91 -2.38
C SER A 119 14.87 9.42 -2.72
N ALA A 120 15.88 8.56 -2.63
CA ALA A 120 17.27 8.87 -2.99
C ALA A 120 17.65 8.38 -4.40
N ASN A 121 16.69 7.88 -5.19
CA ASN A 121 16.97 7.34 -6.52
C ASN A 121 17.14 8.46 -7.55
N THR A 122 17.73 8.14 -8.70
CA THR A 122 17.71 9.04 -9.88
C THR A 122 16.52 8.67 -10.76
N LYS A 123 16.02 9.67 -11.53
CA LYS A 123 14.92 9.46 -12.48
C LYS A 123 15.20 8.29 -13.42
N ALA A 124 16.36 8.28 -14.07
CA ALA A 124 16.71 7.28 -15.06
C ALA A 124 16.71 5.86 -14.47
N ARG A 125 17.35 5.69 -13.30
CA ARG A 125 17.42 4.38 -12.64
C ARG A 125 16.06 3.91 -12.13
N TYR A 126 15.28 4.81 -11.53
CA TYR A 126 13.94 4.49 -11.05
C TYR A 126 13.04 4.04 -12.20
N GLN A 127 13.02 4.79 -13.31
CA GLN A 127 12.20 4.48 -14.47
C GLN A 127 12.63 3.18 -15.16
N ASP A 128 13.94 2.95 -15.33
CA ASP A 128 14.47 1.72 -15.90
C ASP A 128 14.09 0.47 -15.05
N ASP A 129 14.22 0.57 -13.74
CA ASP A 129 13.85 -0.53 -12.84
C ASP A 129 12.32 -0.74 -12.81
N LEU A 130 11.52 0.32 -12.87
CA LEU A 130 10.06 0.21 -12.93
C LEU A 130 9.57 -0.44 -14.22
N GLU A 131 10.18 -0.12 -15.36
CA GLU A 131 9.90 -0.78 -16.65
C GLU A 131 10.18 -2.28 -16.61
N LYS A 132 11.29 -2.69 -15.97
CA LYS A 132 11.61 -4.11 -15.79
C LYS A 132 10.55 -4.84 -14.96
N VAL A 133 10.09 -4.22 -13.89
CA VAL A 133 8.99 -4.77 -13.07
C VAL A 133 7.72 -4.89 -13.89
N ILE A 134 7.33 -3.84 -14.63
CA ILE A 134 6.13 -3.85 -15.49
C ILE A 134 6.23 -4.95 -16.54
N ALA A 135 7.40 -5.14 -17.15
CA ALA A 135 7.59 -6.19 -18.15
C ALA A 135 7.29 -7.60 -17.58
N GLU A 136 7.67 -7.87 -16.34
CA GLU A 136 7.34 -9.14 -15.68
C GLU A 136 5.85 -9.22 -15.31
N LEU A 137 5.27 -8.13 -14.77
CA LEU A 137 3.85 -8.08 -14.43
C LEU A 137 2.95 -8.35 -15.65
N LYS A 138 3.29 -7.83 -16.82
CA LYS A 138 2.53 -8.04 -18.07
C LYS A 138 2.49 -9.49 -18.53
N LYS A 139 3.47 -10.30 -18.17
CA LYS A 139 3.49 -11.73 -18.51
C LYS A 139 2.34 -12.50 -17.85
N THR A 140 1.85 -12.01 -16.71
CA THR A 140 0.73 -12.63 -15.98
C THR A 140 -0.61 -12.47 -16.68
N LYS A 141 -0.74 -11.51 -17.60
CA LYS A 141 -2.01 -11.10 -18.25
C LYS A 141 -3.07 -10.54 -17.28
N ALA A 142 -2.73 -10.34 -16.01
CA ALA A 142 -3.59 -9.72 -15.02
C ALA A 142 -3.93 -8.28 -15.40
N LYS A 143 -5.06 -7.77 -14.91
CA LYS A 143 -5.34 -6.33 -14.90
C LYS A 143 -4.36 -5.66 -13.95
N LEU A 144 -3.68 -4.61 -14.40
CA LEU A 144 -2.65 -3.94 -13.61
C LEU A 144 -3.13 -2.60 -13.09
N ILE A 145 -2.82 -2.31 -11.82
CA ILE A 145 -3.11 -1.04 -11.16
C ILE A 145 -1.80 -0.51 -10.56
N PHE A 146 -1.35 0.65 -11.03
CA PHE A 146 -0.30 1.39 -10.34
C PHE A 146 -0.91 2.24 -9.23
N VAL A 147 -0.35 2.15 -8.01
CA VAL A 147 -0.78 2.94 -6.86
C VAL A 147 0.24 4.04 -6.63
N THR A 148 -0.20 5.31 -6.64
CA THR A 148 0.71 6.43 -6.39
C THR A 148 1.23 6.43 -4.96
N THR A 149 2.46 6.88 -4.77
CA THR A 149 3.11 6.90 -3.46
C THR A 149 2.57 8.04 -2.61
N THR A 150 2.21 7.71 -1.37
CA THR A 150 1.69 8.67 -0.39
C THR A 150 2.68 9.78 -0.06
N PRO A 151 2.21 10.99 0.33
CA PRO A 151 3.11 12.08 0.70
C PRO A 151 3.99 11.72 1.92
N ILE A 152 5.08 12.45 2.09
CA ILE A 152 5.90 12.41 3.30
C ILE A 152 5.38 13.49 4.24
N PRO A 153 5.01 13.17 5.50
CA PRO A 153 4.59 14.18 6.45
C PRO A 153 5.77 15.08 6.81
N GLY A 154 5.51 16.35 6.90
CA GLY A 154 6.47 17.36 7.27
C GLY A 154 5.80 18.71 7.32
N GLY A 155 6.46 19.74 7.83
CA GLY A 155 5.93 21.10 7.87
C GLY A 155 5.33 21.53 6.52
N TYR A 156 4.84 22.75 6.47
CA TYR A 156 4.30 23.32 5.24
C TYR A 156 5.39 24.19 4.58
N PRO A 157 6.22 23.63 3.69
CA PRO A 157 7.23 24.42 3.02
C PRO A 157 6.59 25.49 2.14
N PRO A 158 7.29 26.59 1.83
CA PRO A 158 6.85 27.54 0.83
C PRO A 158 6.52 26.86 -0.50
N PRO A 159 5.57 27.40 -1.28
CA PRO A 159 5.27 26.87 -2.61
C PRO A 159 6.52 26.76 -3.47
N GLY A 160 6.70 25.61 -4.09
CA GLY A 160 7.85 25.35 -4.97
C GLY A 160 9.13 24.89 -4.29
N GLU A 161 9.22 24.92 -2.97
CA GLU A 161 10.38 24.42 -2.23
C GLU A 161 10.18 22.98 -1.73
N LEU A 162 11.30 22.27 -1.54
CA LEU A 162 11.30 21.04 -0.78
C LEU A 162 11.15 21.38 0.70
N GLY A 163 10.39 20.56 1.42
CA GLY A 163 10.30 20.69 2.86
C GLY A 163 11.54 20.14 3.56
N PRO A 164 11.54 20.19 4.89
CA PRO A 164 12.63 19.66 5.68
C PRO A 164 12.76 18.14 5.54
N GLU A 165 13.95 17.65 5.75
CA GLU A 165 14.21 16.22 5.85
C GLU A 165 13.55 15.65 7.11
N ASN A 166 12.84 14.54 6.97
CA ASN A 166 12.38 13.75 8.10
C ASN A 166 13.56 12.95 8.66
N LYS A 167 13.99 13.29 9.86
CA LYS A 167 15.19 12.71 10.49
C LYS A 167 15.06 11.20 10.78
N ALA A 168 13.83 10.70 10.98
CA ALA A 168 13.60 9.28 11.23
C ALA A 168 13.76 8.42 9.97
N THR A 169 13.47 8.97 8.81
CA THR A 169 13.42 8.24 7.54
C THR A 169 14.44 8.71 6.51
N GLY A 170 15.12 9.83 6.73
CA GLY A 170 16.01 10.46 5.77
C GLY A 170 15.31 11.00 4.52
N ARG A 171 13.98 11.11 4.54
CA ARG A 171 13.18 11.52 3.39
C ARG A 171 12.82 12.99 3.48
N VAL A 172 12.96 13.68 2.35
CA VAL A 172 12.61 15.09 2.24
C VAL A 172 11.14 15.21 1.86
N GLN A 173 10.39 16.07 2.58
CA GLN A 173 9.02 16.40 2.25
C GLN A 173 8.90 16.86 0.79
N LYS A 174 7.77 16.55 0.15
CA LYS A 174 7.48 16.82 -1.27
C LYS A 174 8.33 16.05 -2.29
N THR A 175 9.20 15.15 -1.86
CA THR A 175 9.93 14.29 -2.79
C THR A 175 8.99 13.43 -3.63
N MET A 176 7.90 12.94 -3.04
CA MET A 176 6.95 12.07 -3.75
C MET A 176 6.19 12.84 -4.83
N GLU A 177 5.64 14.03 -4.50
CA GLU A 177 4.88 14.83 -5.46
C GLU A 177 5.74 15.52 -6.51
N ARG A 178 7.02 15.84 -6.20
CA ARG A 178 7.90 16.55 -7.14
C ARG A 178 8.73 15.64 -8.04
N PHE A 179 9.02 14.45 -7.57
CA PHE A 179 9.95 13.56 -8.28
C PHE A 179 9.35 12.16 -8.49
N ILE A 180 9.11 11.41 -7.44
CA ILE A 180 8.81 9.97 -7.54
C ILE A 180 7.50 9.73 -8.29
N ASN A 181 6.39 10.35 -7.88
CA ASN A 181 5.11 10.16 -8.57
C ASN A 181 5.13 10.69 -10.01
N PRO A 182 5.67 11.90 -10.31
CA PRO A 182 5.86 12.34 -11.70
C PRO A 182 6.71 11.38 -12.55
N TRP A 183 7.80 10.84 -12.01
CA TRP A 183 8.62 9.87 -12.73
C TRP A 183 7.87 8.56 -13.01
N ALA A 184 7.12 8.07 -12.03
CA ALA A 184 6.28 6.89 -12.19
C ALA A 184 5.15 7.11 -13.21
N LEU A 185 4.45 8.25 -13.11
CA LEU A 185 3.34 8.58 -14.02
C LEU A 185 3.82 8.77 -15.47
N GLU A 186 5.05 9.25 -15.67
CA GLU A 186 5.68 9.31 -16.99
C GLU A 186 5.94 7.88 -17.53
N VAL A 187 6.32 6.92 -16.68
CA VAL A 187 6.37 5.50 -17.07
C VAL A 187 4.97 5.00 -17.41
N MET A 188 3.98 5.23 -16.54
CA MET A 188 2.60 4.77 -16.76
C MET A 188 1.99 5.36 -18.04
N SER A 189 2.38 6.56 -18.46
CA SER A 189 1.90 7.14 -19.72
C SER A 189 2.29 6.33 -20.97
N ARG A 190 3.32 5.50 -20.87
CA ARG A 190 3.72 4.55 -21.92
C ARG A 190 2.96 3.21 -21.86
N HIS A 191 2.19 3.02 -20.80
CA HIS A 191 1.42 1.80 -20.52
C HIS A 191 -0.05 2.13 -20.23
N PRO A 192 -0.81 2.63 -21.21
CA PRO A 192 -2.19 3.13 -21.01
C PRO A 192 -3.17 2.05 -20.53
N GLU A 193 -2.80 0.78 -20.63
CA GLU A 193 -3.57 -0.36 -20.10
C GLU A 193 -3.41 -0.52 -18.57
N ILE A 194 -2.45 0.14 -17.94
CA ILE A 194 -2.27 0.14 -16.49
C ILE A 194 -3.14 1.22 -15.87
N GLU A 195 -4.08 0.82 -15.05
CA GLU A 195 -4.94 1.76 -14.33
C GLU A 195 -4.18 2.42 -13.16
N ILE A 196 -4.61 3.62 -12.78
CA ILE A 196 -3.98 4.36 -11.67
C ILE A 196 -4.96 4.47 -10.50
N CYS A 197 -4.50 4.10 -9.30
CA CYS A 197 -5.14 4.42 -8.04
C CYS A 197 -4.36 5.55 -7.36
N ASP A 198 -4.92 6.75 -7.35
CA ASP A 198 -4.21 7.93 -6.84
C ASP A 198 -4.40 8.12 -5.34
N GLN A 199 -3.68 7.31 -4.55
CA GLN A 199 -3.65 7.44 -3.09
C GLN A 199 -2.95 8.72 -2.63
N HIS A 200 -2.01 9.23 -3.43
CA HIS A 200 -1.37 10.51 -3.12
C HIS A 200 -2.39 11.66 -3.10
N ALA A 201 -3.24 11.75 -4.12
CA ALA A 201 -4.29 12.77 -4.18
C ALA A 201 -5.30 12.63 -3.04
N LEU A 202 -5.71 11.40 -2.70
CA LEU A 202 -6.61 11.16 -1.56
C LEU A 202 -6.03 11.70 -0.25
N ILE A 203 -4.79 11.35 0.08
CA ILE A 203 -4.14 11.75 1.33
C ILE A 203 -3.80 13.25 1.32
N SER A 204 -3.50 13.82 0.16
CA SER A 204 -3.22 15.25 0.00
C SER A 204 -4.47 16.13 0.03
N ASN A 205 -5.68 15.54 0.05
CA ASN A 205 -6.89 16.31 0.30
C ASN A 205 -6.77 17.06 1.64
N GLU A 206 -7.17 18.33 1.67
CA GLU A 206 -6.92 19.23 2.81
C GLU A 206 -7.41 18.65 4.14
N LYS A 207 -8.62 18.10 4.17
CA LYS A 207 -9.23 17.51 5.38
C LYS A 207 -8.45 16.26 5.83
N PHE A 208 -8.17 15.35 4.90
CA PHE A 208 -7.43 14.12 5.19
C PHE A 208 -6.00 14.44 5.63
N TYR A 209 -5.31 15.30 4.89
CA TYR A 209 -3.94 15.69 5.16
C TYR A 209 -3.78 16.33 6.54
N ALA A 210 -4.67 17.25 6.93
CA ALA A 210 -4.66 17.87 8.25
C ALA A 210 -4.82 16.84 9.38
N THR A 211 -5.73 15.88 9.21
CA THR A 211 -5.95 14.80 10.18
C THR A 211 -4.73 13.89 10.29
N TRP A 212 -4.14 13.53 9.15
CA TRP A 212 -2.93 12.71 9.12
C TRP A 212 -1.71 13.40 9.72
N LEU A 213 -1.50 14.69 9.41
CA LEU A 213 -0.42 15.48 10.02
C LEU A 213 -0.54 15.50 11.54
N LYS A 214 -1.76 15.72 12.07
CA LYS A 214 -2.01 15.67 13.53
C LYS A 214 -1.62 14.30 14.10
N LYS A 215 -1.99 13.21 13.43
CA LYS A 215 -1.62 11.87 13.85
C LYS A 215 -0.11 11.63 13.78
N ALA A 216 0.55 12.16 12.76
CA ALA A 216 2.01 12.07 12.58
C ALA A 216 2.79 12.97 13.56
N GLY A 217 2.11 13.70 14.44
CA GLY A 217 2.72 14.57 15.45
C GLY A 217 2.90 16.03 15.02
N PHE A 218 2.23 16.47 13.95
CA PHE A 218 2.23 17.87 13.50
C PHE A 218 0.92 18.54 13.93
N HIS A 219 0.98 19.57 14.76
CA HIS A 219 -0.20 20.20 15.33
C HIS A 219 -0.50 21.59 14.74
N LYS A 220 0.46 22.24 14.11
CA LYS A 220 0.34 23.59 13.56
C LYS A 220 0.95 23.66 12.15
N LYS A 221 0.36 24.51 11.31
CA LYS A 221 0.92 24.84 10.01
C LYS A 221 2.34 25.42 10.18
N GLY A 222 3.30 24.93 9.41
CA GLY A 222 4.71 25.34 9.50
C GLY A 222 5.52 24.64 10.60
N GLU A 223 4.88 23.82 11.44
CA GLU A 223 5.59 23.00 12.42
C GLU A 223 6.42 21.93 11.71
N ASN A 224 7.63 21.73 12.20
CA ASN A 224 8.52 20.66 11.76
C ASN A 224 8.70 19.63 12.87
N ASN A 225 8.17 18.43 12.65
CA ASN A 225 8.43 17.29 13.50
C ASN A 225 9.38 16.33 12.79
N PRO A 226 10.68 16.36 13.07
CA PRO A 226 11.66 15.49 12.41
C PRO A 226 11.44 13.99 12.69
N ASN A 227 10.63 13.66 13.69
CA ASN A 227 10.25 12.29 14.04
C ASN A 227 8.82 11.95 13.62
N GLY A 228 8.18 12.78 12.82
CA GLY A 228 6.82 12.54 12.32
C GLY A 228 6.73 11.21 11.57
N ASP A 229 5.76 10.40 11.97
CA ASP A 229 5.54 9.08 11.35
C ASP A 229 4.91 9.23 9.96
N LEU A 230 5.48 8.56 8.95
CA LEU A 230 4.95 8.54 7.59
C LEU A 230 3.82 7.50 7.40
N HIS A 231 3.59 6.66 8.39
CA HIS A 231 2.60 5.59 8.30
C HIS A 231 1.20 6.09 8.59
N ILE A 232 0.24 5.69 7.76
CA ILE A 232 -1.16 6.14 7.81
C ILE A 232 -2.07 5.23 8.64
N GLY A 233 -1.61 4.12 9.18
CA GLY A 233 -2.39 3.07 9.84
C GLY A 233 -3.53 3.53 10.76
N GLY A 234 -4.32 2.60 11.23
CA GLY A 234 -5.53 2.85 12.01
C GLY A 234 -6.68 3.41 11.14
N LEU A 235 -7.44 4.34 11.66
CA LEU A 235 -8.60 4.91 10.95
C LEU A 235 -8.25 5.56 9.60
N LEU A 236 -7.03 6.10 9.44
CA LEU A 236 -6.60 6.69 8.17
C LEU A 236 -6.30 5.66 7.08
N GLY A 237 -6.01 4.40 7.45
CA GLY A 237 -5.85 3.31 6.50
C GLY A 237 -7.17 2.85 5.86
N GLU A 238 -8.31 3.12 6.53
CA GLU A 238 -9.62 2.69 6.05
C GLU A 238 -10.00 3.32 4.69
N PRO A 239 -10.06 4.66 4.53
CA PRO A 239 -10.40 5.25 3.24
C PRO A 239 -9.40 4.90 2.14
N VAL A 240 -8.12 4.76 2.47
CA VAL A 240 -7.06 4.40 1.50
C VAL A 240 -7.23 2.96 1.00
N GLY A 241 -7.47 2.01 1.91
CA GLY A 241 -7.74 0.62 1.54
C GLY A 241 -9.02 0.46 0.73
N ARG A 242 -10.08 1.20 1.08
CA ARG A 242 -11.35 1.19 0.33
C ARG A 242 -11.25 1.83 -1.05
N GLN A 243 -10.47 2.89 -1.21
CA GLN A 243 -10.18 3.47 -2.52
C GLN A 243 -9.56 2.43 -3.45
N LEU A 244 -8.53 1.71 -2.97
CA LEU A 244 -7.90 0.66 -3.76
C LEU A 244 -8.86 -0.51 -4.02
N ALA A 245 -9.66 -0.93 -3.02
CA ALA A 245 -10.67 -1.97 -3.20
C ALA A 245 -11.68 -1.60 -4.30
N ARG A 246 -12.16 -0.36 -4.33
CA ARG A 246 -13.06 0.15 -5.39
C ARG A 246 -12.37 0.06 -6.74
N LYS A 247 -11.14 0.56 -6.86
CA LYS A 247 -10.37 0.50 -8.11
C LYS A 247 -10.18 -0.95 -8.59
N VAL A 248 -9.95 -1.91 -7.68
CA VAL A 248 -9.85 -3.34 -8.02
C VAL A 248 -11.15 -3.87 -8.61
N LEU A 249 -12.31 -3.55 -8.03
CA LEU A 249 -13.60 -3.95 -8.59
C LEU A 249 -13.88 -3.26 -9.93
N ASP A 250 -13.54 -1.98 -10.06
CA ASP A 250 -13.73 -1.21 -11.29
C ASP A 250 -12.97 -1.82 -12.47
N VAL A 251 -11.71 -2.22 -12.30
CA VAL A 251 -10.92 -2.84 -13.39
C VAL A 251 -11.41 -4.23 -13.77
N LEU A 252 -12.15 -4.88 -12.86
CA LEU A 252 -12.80 -6.17 -13.12
C LEU A 252 -14.18 -6.02 -13.78
N GLY A 253 -14.67 -4.79 -14.03
CA GLY A 253 -16.00 -4.54 -14.52
C GLY A 253 -17.11 -4.81 -13.49
N ARG A 254 -16.78 -4.64 -12.21
CA ARG A 254 -17.65 -4.88 -11.03
C ARG A 254 -17.89 -3.58 -10.25
N GLU A 255 -17.95 -2.45 -10.95
CA GLU A 255 -18.11 -1.11 -10.36
C GLU A 255 -19.41 -0.93 -9.55
N ASP A 256 -20.48 -1.65 -9.91
CA ASP A 256 -21.75 -1.61 -9.19
C ASP A 256 -21.78 -2.51 -7.96
N GLU A 257 -20.77 -3.36 -7.78
CA GLU A 257 -20.72 -4.25 -6.63
C GLU A 257 -20.33 -3.49 -5.35
N PRO A 258 -21.17 -3.51 -4.30
CA PRO A 258 -20.86 -2.79 -3.07
C PRO A 258 -19.61 -3.36 -2.39
N LEU A 259 -18.77 -2.49 -1.86
CA LEU A 259 -17.71 -2.92 -0.94
C LEU A 259 -18.35 -3.49 0.33
N SER A 260 -17.69 -4.48 0.95
CA SER A 260 -18.16 -5.02 2.22
C SER A 260 -18.13 -3.92 3.29
N PRO A 261 -19.15 -3.86 4.18
CA PRO A 261 -19.26 -2.80 5.17
C PRO A 261 -18.08 -2.77 6.16
N HIS A 262 -17.87 -1.61 6.78
CA HIS A 262 -16.89 -1.45 7.85
C HIS A 262 -17.18 -2.41 9.02
N GLY A 263 -16.16 -2.93 9.66
CA GLY A 263 -16.28 -3.58 10.96
C GLY A 263 -16.70 -5.06 10.99
N LEU A 264 -16.81 -5.75 9.85
CA LEU A 264 -17.18 -7.19 9.85
C LEU A 264 -16.09 -8.14 10.37
N VAL A 265 -14.88 -7.67 10.62
CA VAL A 265 -13.80 -8.47 11.22
C VAL A 265 -13.74 -8.19 12.72
N SER A 266 -14.74 -8.70 13.46
CA SER A 266 -14.89 -8.34 14.86
C SER A 266 -14.27 -9.30 15.86
N ASN A 267 -13.82 -10.50 15.47
CA ASN A 267 -13.55 -11.52 16.48
C ASN A 267 -12.09 -11.63 16.97
N ASP A 268 -11.13 -10.93 16.35
CA ASP A 268 -9.72 -11.00 16.75
C ASP A 268 -9.09 -9.66 17.20
N LEU A 269 -9.90 -8.66 17.52
CA LEU A 269 -9.38 -7.40 18.02
C LEU A 269 -9.16 -7.49 19.52
N ASP A 270 -7.88 -7.51 19.95
CA ASP A 270 -7.48 -7.31 21.34
C ASP A 270 -8.28 -6.13 21.94
N PRO A 271 -9.13 -6.36 22.96
CA PRO A 271 -9.95 -5.31 23.58
C PRO A 271 -9.15 -4.12 24.08
N ARG A 272 -7.84 -4.28 24.29
CA ARG A 272 -6.92 -3.21 24.72
C ARG A 272 -6.61 -2.20 23.60
N ARG A 273 -6.78 -2.58 22.32
CA ARG A 273 -6.59 -1.70 21.15
C ARG A 273 -7.86 -0.94 20.77
N GLN A 274 -9.04 -1.36 21.23
CA GLN A 274 -10.30 -0.70 20.94
C GLN A 274 -10.50 0.64 21.67
N ARG A 275 -9.75 0.89 22.77
CA ARG A 275 -10.01 2.06 23.64
C ARG A 275 -9.42 3.38 23.16
N SER A 276 -8.50 3.40 22.19
CA SER A 276 -7.83 4.64 21.80
C SER A 276 -8.17 5.19 20.41
N ALA A 277 -8.93 4.44 19.59
CA ALA A 277 -8.99 4.73 18.15
C ALA A 277 -10.37 5.19 17.62
N THR A 278 -11.45 5.09 18.39
CA THR A 278 -12.81 5.10 17.81
C THR A 278 -13.66 6.33 18.10
N LYS A 279 -13.15 7.36 18.76
CA LYS A 279 -14.03 8.45 19.19
C LYS A 279 -14.07 9.71 18.31
N ASP A 280 -13.12 9.93 17.41
CA ASP A 280 -12.95 11.26 16.82
C ASP A 280 -12.94 11.37 15.29
N ILE A 281 -13.14 10.27 14.54
CA ILE A 281 -13.16 10.35 13.07
C ILE A 281 -14.35 9.55 12.53
N ASP A 282 -15.32 10.25 11.96
CA ASP A 282 -16.39 9.65 11.19
C ASP A 282 -15.84 9.24 9.82
N VAL A 283 -15.83 7.95 9.55
CA VAL A 283 -15.28 7.39 8.29
C VAL A 283 -16.20 7.75 7.12
N ASP A 284 -17.50 7.94 7.37
CA ASP A 284 -18.46 8.39 6.35
C ASP A 284 -18.16 9.81 5.86
N ASP A 285 -17.43 10.59 6.66
CA ASP A 285 -16.92 11.92 6.31
C ASP A 285 -15.94 11.91 5.11
N PHE A 286 -15.42 10.75 4.71
CA PHE A 286 -14.54 10.57 3.56
C PHE A 286 -15.21 9.91 2.35
N SER A 287 -16.50 9.57 2.43
CA SER A 287 -17.25 8.95 1.32
C SER A 287 -17.23 9.82 0.06
N ASP A 288 -17.40 11.15 0.23
CA ASP A 288 -17.38 12.12 -0.87
C ASP A 288 -16.02 12.18 -1.58
N LEU A 289 -14.92 11.83 -0.89
CA LEU A 289 -13.57 11.80 -1.47
C LEU A 289 -13.33 10.55 -2.32
N LEU A 290 -14.01 9.44 -1.99
CA LEU A 290 -13.96 8.22 -2.79
C LEU A 290 -14.72 8.38 -4.12
N GLU A 291 -15.79 9.20 -4.14
CA GLU A 291 -16.51 9.54 -5.37
C GLU A 291 -15.72 10.47 -6.30
N SER A 292 -14.79 11.26 -5.77
CA SER A 292 -13.99 12.19 -6.57
C SER A 292 -13.05 11.50 -7.57
N ASP A 293 -12.70 10.23 -7.34
CA ASP A 293 -11.88 9.43 -8.26
C ASP A 293 -12.58 9.20 -9.62
N GLN A 294 -13.92 9.28 -9.66
CA GLN A 294 -14.69 9.23 -10.90
C GLN A 294 -14.48 10.48 -11.78
N ARG A 295 -14.06 11.62 -11.19
CA ARG A 295 -13.81 12.85 -11.95
C ARG A 295 -12.50 12.81 -12.75
N LEU A 296 -11.55 11.99 -12.38
CA LEU A 296 -10.28 11.81 -13.11
C LEU A 296 -10.49 11.16 -14.50
N ARG A 297 -11.63 10.54 -14.76
CA ARG A 297 -12.01 10.04 -16.10
C ARG A 297 -12.12 11.15 -17.14
N LYS A 298 -12.28 12.42 -16.75
CA LYS A 298 -12.42 13.57 -17.68
C LYS A 298 -11.09 14.06 -18.29
N TYR A 299 -9.96 13.67 -17.78
CA TYR A 299 -8.64 14.10 -18.27
C TYR A 299 -8.00 13.10 -19.24
N ARG A 300 -8.74 12.08 -19.68
CA ARG A 300 -8.30 11.09 -20.68
C ARG A 300 -8.86 11.34 -22.08
N ARG A 301 -9.05 12.62 -22.49
CA ARG A 301 -9.33 12.98 -23.91
C ARG A 301 -8.25 13.87 -24.46
#